data_2bcf8e6a2ee166020dc3abec34b398de
#
_entry.id   2bcf8e6a2ee166020dc3abec34b398de
#
_cell.length_a   1.000
_cell.length_b   1.000
_cell.length_c   1.000
_cell.angle_alpha   90.00
_cell.angle_beta   90.00
_cell.angle_gamma   90.00
#
_symmetry.space_group_name_H-M   'P 1'
#
loop_
_entity.id
_entity.type
_entity.pdbx_description
1 polymer ?
#
loop_
_entity_poly.entity_id
_entity_poly.type
_entity_poly.pdbx_seq_one_letter_code
_entity_poly.pdbx_strand_id
1 'polypeptide(L)'
;ELVSKVPDAQVLADLDHVASWAARHGGDAHRLLITGFCWGGRITWLYAAHNPQLKAAVAWYGKLVGEKSLNSPKHPVDIAVDLNAPVLGLYGA
;
A
#
# COMPACT_ATOMS: atom_id res chain seq x y z
N GLU A 1 16.98 -10.37 -2.25
CA GLU A 1 16.35 -10.58 -0.95
C GLU A 1 14.90 -11.04 -1.08
N LEU A 2 14.32 -11.44 0.04
CA LEU A 2 12.98 -12.06 0.02
C LEU A 2 11.87 -11.12 -0.45
N VAL A 3 11.87 -9.87 0.00
CA VAL A 3 10.77 -8.94 -0.35
C VAL A 3 10.73 -8.63 -1.85
N SER A 4 11.88 -8.65 -2.52
CA SER A 4 11.91 -8.38 -3.96
C SER A 4 11.34 -9.54 -4.79
N LYS A 5 11.16 -10.70 -4.17
CA LYS A 5 10.62 -11.90 -4.83
C LYS A 5 9.11 -12.06 -4.64
N VAL A 6 8.48 -11.21 -3.83
CA VAL A 6 7.05 -11.28 -3.57
C VAL A 6 6.33 -10.37 -4.56
N PRO A 7 5.40 -10.90 -5.37
CA PRO A 7 4.63 -10.06 -6.29
C PRO A 7 3.76 -9.05 -5.54
N ASP A 8 3.70 -7.83 -6.04
CA ASP A 8 2.85 -6.79 -5.47
C ASP A 8 1.39 -7.24 -5.37
N ALA A 9 0.90 -7.92 -6.41
CA ALA A 9 -0.47 -8.41 -6.44
C ALA A 9 -0.78 -9.34 -5.26
N GLN A 10 0.20 -10.18 -4.86
CA GLN A 10 0.02 -11.06 -3.71
C GLN A 10 -0.05 -10.27 -2.41
N VAL A 11 0.83 -9.27 -2.26
CA VAL A 11 0.84 -8.44 -1.05
C VAL A 11 -0.49 -7.70 -0.90
N LEU A 12 -0.98 -7.11 -1.99
CA LEU A 12 -2.25 -6.38 -1.96
C LEU A 12 -3.41 -7.31 -1.62
N ALA A 13 -3.42 -8.53 -2.16
CA ALA A 13 -4.44 -9.52 -1.85
C ALA A 13 -4.37 -9.96 -0.38
N ASP A 14 -3.16 -10.15 0.15
CA ASP A 14 -2.96 -10.50 1.56
C ASP A 14 -3.49 -9.40 2.47
N LEU A 15 -3.25 -8.14 2.13
CA LEU A 15 -3.77 -7.01 2.90
C LEU A 15 -5.29 -6.93 2.84
N ASP A 16 -5.90 -7.26 1.70
CA ASP A 16 -7.35 -7.35 1.59
C ASP A 16 -7.90 -8.41 2.55
N HIS A 17 -7.23 -9.55 2.66
CA HIS A 17 -7.62 -10.60 3.59
C HIS A 17 -7.51 -10.15 5.04
N VAL A 18 -6.44 -9.41 5.37
CA VAL A 18 -6.25 -8.86 6.72
C VAL A 18 -7.35 -7.86 7.05
N ALA A 19 -7.69 -6.98 6.12
CA ALA A 19 -8.75 -6.00 6.32
C ALA A 19 -10.11 -6.69 6.55
N SER A 20 -10.40 -7.71 5.78
CA SER A 20 -11.61 -8.53 5.95
C SER A 20 -11.63 -9.22 7.31
N TRP A 21 -10.49 -9.81 7.69
CA TRP A 21 -10.36 -10.48 8.98
C TRP A 21 -10.61 -9.51 10.13
N ALA A 22 -10.00 -8.32 10.07
CA ALA A 22 -10.15 -7.30 11.10
C ALA A 22 -11.61 -6.87 11.26
N ALA A 23 -12.33 -6.70 10.14
CA ALA A 23 -13.74 -6.33 10.17
C ALA A 23 -14.59 -7.38 10.88
N ARG A 24 -14.23 -8.67 10.74
CA ARG A 24 -14.94 -9.76 11.40
C ARG A 24 -14.54 -9.95 12.86
N HIS A 25 -13.47 -9.31 13.32
CA HIS A 25 -12.91 -9.49 14.66
C HIS A 25 -12.89 -8.17 15.47
N GLY A 26 -13.87 -7.32 15.25
CA GLY A 26 -14.06 -6.11 16.05
C GLY A 26 -13.50 -4.83 15.44
N GLY A 27 -12.87 -4.91 14.27
CA GLY A 27 -12.41 -3.73 13.56
C GLY A 27 -13.55 -3.01 12.86
N ASP A 28 -13.43 -1.69 12.70
CA ASP A 28 -14.42 -0.90 11.98
C ASP A 28 -13.96 -0.72 10.53
N ALA A 29 -14.67 -1.35 9.59
CA ALA A 29 -14.35 -1.30 8.17
C ALA A 29 -14.41 0.12 7.58
N HIS A 30 -15.10 1.04 8.27
CA HIS A 30 -15.20 2.43 7.83
C HIS A 30 -14.07 3.31 8.36
N ARG A 31 -13.14 2.75 9.11
CA ARG A 31 -12.02 3.47 9.71
C ARG A 31 -10.69 2.76 9.45
N LEU A 32 -10.53 2.25 8.24
CA LEU A 32 -9.33 1.52 7.86
C LEU A 32 -8.23 2.48 7.41
N LEU A 33 -7.08 2.37 8.05
CA LEU A 33 -5.89 3.17 7.73
C LEU A 33 -4.73 2.21 7.47
N ILE A 34 -3.70 2.70 6.77
CA ILE A 34 -2.50 1.91 6.54
C ILE A 34 -1.25 2.77 6.72
N THR A 35 -0.19 2.18 7.22
CA THR A 35 1.12 2.83 7.33
C THR A 35 2.21 1.79 7.13
N GLY A 36 3.37 2.24 6.69
CA GLY A 36 4.50 1.34 6.50
C GLY A 36 5.78 2.09 6.24
N PHE A 37 6.91 1.43 6.48
CA PHE A 37 8.25 1.98 6.34
C PHE A 37 8.99 1.30 5.20
N CYS A 38 9.87 2.00 4.52
CA CYS A 38 10.72 1.43 3.49
C CYS A 38 9.91 0.73 2.39
N TRP A 39 10.14 -0.57 2.21
CA TRP A 39 9.31 -1.38 1.31
C TRP A 39 7.83 -1.29 1.68
N GLY A 40 7.52 -1.31 2.98
CA GLY A 40 6.15 -1.14 3.47
C GLY A 40 5.56 0.22 3.11
N GLY A 41 6.40 1.26 3.06
CA GLY A 41 5.96 2.59 2.61
C GLY A 41 5.55 2.57 1.15
N ARG A 42 6.29 1.88 0.31
CA ARG A 42 5.92 1.68 -1.10
C ARG A 42 4.57 0.95 -1.21
N ILE A 43 4.40 -0.12 -0.46
CA ILE A 43 3.15 -0.89 -0.43
C ILE A 43 1.99 -0.03 0.07
N THR A 44 2.24 0.87 1.01
CA THR A 44 1.22 1.80 1.52
C THR A 44 0.64 2.65 0.39
N TRP A 45 1.49 3.19 -0.50
CA TRP A 45 1.02 3.93 -1.66
C TRP A 45 0.18 3.05 -2.58
N LEU A 46 0.70 1.85 -2.90
CA LEU A 46 0.00 0.93 -3.80
C LEU A 46 -1.36 0.51 -3.24
N TYR A 47 -1.41 0.24 -1.93
CA TYR A 47 -2.67 -0.18 -1.31
C TYR A 47 -3.70 0.95 -1.30
N ALA A 48 -3.27 2.19 -1.14
CA ALA A 48 -4.18 3.35 -1.19
C ALA A 48 -4.85 3.50 -2.55
N ALA A 49 -4.18 3.08 -3.63
CA ALA A 49 -4.77 3.04 -4.96
C ALA A 49 -5.62 1.79 -5.18
N HIS A 50 -5.32 0.72 -4.44
CA HIS A 50 -5.98 -0.59 -4.62
C HIS A 50 -7.30 -0.69 -3.86
N ASN A 51 -7.36 -0.18 -2.62
CA ASN A 51 -8.54 -0.34 -1.77
C ASN A 51 -9.38 0.94 -1.76
N PRO A 52 -10.58 0.93 -2.40
CA PRO A 52 -11.42 2.12 -2.47
C PRO A 52 -12.06 2.52 -1.15
N GLN A 53 -11.98 1.67 -0.12
CA GLN A 53 -12.56 1.95 1.20
C GLN A 53 -11.55 2.46 2.22
N LEU A 54 -10.26 2.49 1.86
CA LEU A 54 -9.22 3.02 2.73
C LEU A 54 -9.47 4.50 3.00
N LYS A 55 -9.29 4.94 4.25
CA LYS A 55 -9.58 6.31 4.65
C LYS A 55 -8.38 7.23 4.66
N ALA A 56 -7.21 6.70 4.98
CA ALA A 56 -5.97 7.48 4.98
C ALA A 56 -4.76 6.54 5.04
N ALA A 57 -3.59 7.09 4.70
CA ALA A 57 -2.35 6.33 4.72
C ALA A 57 -1.18 7.24 5.08
N VAL A 58 -0.18 6.66 5.74
CA VAL A 58 1.09 7.34 6.01
C VAL A 58 2.21 6.48 5.47
N ALA A 59 2.94 7.00 4.50
CA ALA A 59 4.04 6.28 3.86
C ALA A 59 5.38 6.87 4.32
N TRP A 60 6.18 6.06 5.02
CA TRP A 60 7.48 6.46 5.53
C TRP A 60 8.56 6.03 4.55
N TYR A 61 9.19 6.99 3.87
CA TYR A 61 10.33 6.84 2.95
C TYR A 61 10.27 5.61 2.04
N GLY A 62 9.11 5.32 1.47
CA GLY A 62 8.97 4.25 0.50
C GLY A 62 9.42 4.68 -0.90
N LYS A 63 9.89 3.71 -1.69
CA LYS A 63 10.34 3.98 -3.06
C LYS A 63 9.17 4.43 -3.93
N LEU A 64 9.34 5.54 -4.63
CA LEU A 64 8.30 6.13 -5.48
C LEU A 64 8.44 5.77 -6.96
N VAL A 65 9.66 5.57 -7.42
CA VAL A 65 9.97 5.26 -8.81
C VAL A 65 10.93 4.08 -8.87
N GLY A 66 10.95 3.38 -9.99
CA GLY A 66 11.87 2.28 -10.18
C GLY A 66 11.59 1.54 -11.49
N GLU A 67 12.37 0.49 -11.74
CA GLU A 67 12.16 -0.35 -12.89
C GLU A 67 10.93 -1.23 -12.70
N LYS A 68 10.15 -1.39 -13.76
CA LYS A 68 8.97 -2.26 -13.74
C LYS A 68 9.38 -3.70 -14.00
N SER A 69 8.69 -4.64 -13.36
CA SER A 69 8.94 -6.07 -13.51
C SER A 69 7.62 -6.82 -13.40
N LEU A 70 7.67 -8.15 -13.59
CA LEU A 70 6.46 -8.96 -13.42
C LEU A 70 5.93 -8.90 -11.98
N ASN A 71 6.82 -8.83 -10.99
CA ASN A 71 6.42 -8.76 -9.60
C ASN A 71 6.05 -7.34 -9.16
N SER A 72 6.56 -6.34 -9.84
CA SER A 72 6.33 -4.92 -9.53
C SER A 72 6.00 -4.17 -10.82
N PRO A 73 4.80 -4.40 -11.38
CA PRO A 73 4.44 -3.81 -12.67
C PRO A 73 4.20 -2.30 -12.61
N LYS A 74 3.87 -1.76 -11.44
CA LYS A 74 3.65 -0.34 -11.24
C LYS A 74 4.32 0.12 -9.95
N HIS A 75 4.81 1.34 -9.96
CA HIS A 75 5.36 2.00 -8.77
C HIS A 75 4.43 3.12 -8.32
N PRO A 76 4.62 3.68 -7.10
CA PRO A 76 3.71 4.73 -6.61
C PRO A 76 3.47 5.88 -7.56
N VAL A 77 4.49 6.33 -8.30
CA VAL A 77 4.33 7.41 -9.27
C VAL A 77 3.31 7.05 -10.36
N ASP A 78 3.21 5.77 -10.71
CA ASP A 78 2.31 5.30 -11.78
C ASP A 78 0.85 5.26 -11.32
N ILE A 79 0.61 5.12 -10.02
CA ILE A 79 -0.75 4.96 -9.49
C ILE A 79 -1.22 6.20 -8.72
N ALA A 80 -0.46 7.29 -8.74
CA ALA A 80 -0.80 8.48 -7.96
C ALA A 80 -2.17 9.05 -8.36
N VAL A 81 -2.54 8.94 -9.64
CA VAL A 81 -3.84 9.42 -10.12
C VAL A 81 -5.01 8.54 -9.69
N ASP A 82 -4.72 7.33 -9.20
CA ASP A 82 -5.73 6.35 -8.81
C ASP A 82 -5.92 6.25 -7.30
N LEU A 83 -5.28 7.12 -6.52
CA LEU A 83 -5.38 7.08 -5.05
C LEU A 83 -6.83 7.31 -4.60
N ASN A 84 -7.31 6.44 -3.71
CA ASN A 84 -8.66 6.51 -3.16
C ASN A 84 -8.73 7.26 -1.84
N ALA A 85 -7.58 7.57 -1.23
CA ALA A 85 -7.49 8.17 0.09
C ALA A 85 -6.31 9.12 0.16
N PRO A 86 -6.33 10.10 1.07
CA PRO A 86 -5.17 10.96 1.28
C PRO A 86 -3.99 10.15 1.82
N VAL A 87 -2.81 10.42 1.28
CA VAL A 87 -1.57 9.76 1.70
C VAL A 87 -0.58 10.83 2.14
N LEU A 88 -0.11 10.72 3.38
CA LEU A 88 0.98 11.56 3.87
C LEU A 88 2.30 10.83 3.61
N GLY A 89 3.13 11.43 2.77
CA GLY A 89 4.47 10.89 2.51
C GLY A 89 5.49 11.58 3.39
N LEU A 90 6.25 10.81 4.16
CA LEU A 90 7.28 11.32 5.06
C LEU A 90 8.64 10.83 4.56
N TYR A 91 9.43 11.76 4.06
CA TYR A 91 10.70 11.48 3.40
C TYR A 91 11.80 12.40 3.93
N GLY A 92 13.02 11.88 3.96
CA GLY A 92 14.18 12.68 4.31
C GLY A 92 14.61 13.62 3.17
N ALA A 93 15.38 14.62 3.53
CA ALA A 93 15.93 15.57 2.56
C ALA A 93 17.09 14.95 1.76
#